data_7c4591ed3283aa8b4a2d1c741a57781a
#
_entry.id   7c4591ed3283aa8b4a2d1c741a57781a
#
_cell.length_a   1.000
_cell.length_b   1.000
_cell.length_c   1.000
_cell.angle_alpha   90.00
_cell.angle_beta   90.00
_cell.angle_gamma   90.00
#
_symmetry.space_group_name_H-M   'P 1'
#
loop_
_entity.id
_entity.type
_entity.pdbx_description
1 polymer ?
#
loop_
_entity_poly.entity_id
_entity_poly.type
_entity_poly.pdbx_seq_one_letter_code
_entity_poly.pdbx_strand_id
1 'polypeptide(L)'
;MRLFIAIQLTDEMKDSIRDVQDQFRAQGVKGNYTSSENMHMTLAFIGEYNDPDKVLEALENVGFEPFTITMNCVGNFSDLWWTGIAESRELSNLAGQVRHVLAEAGIPFDRKRFMPHMTILRKPVYTGTKDLKTNISTTKMKVDHISLMLSTRGKNGMIYTELGSVGTNEEIV
;
A
#
# COMPACT_ATOMS: atom_id res chain seq x y z
N MET A 1 13.02 3.04 -14.69
CA MET A 1 11.64 3.15 -14.16
C MET A 1 11.62 2.61 -12.74
N ARG A 2 11.09 3.37 -11.83
CA ARG A 2 10.95 2.94 -10.43
C ARG A 2 9.58 2.29 -10.23
N LEU A 3 9.56 1.00 -9.99
CA LEU A 3 8.35 0.18 -9.99
C LEU A 3 8.04 -0.42 -8.62
N PHE A 4 6.76 -0.60 -8.34
CA PHE A 4 6.28 -1.34 -7.18
C PHE A 4 4.92 -1.97 -7.47
N ILE A 5 4.57 -2.98 -6.69
CA ILE A 5 3.28 -3.66 -6.81
C ILE A 5 2.46 -3.34 -5.59
N ALA A 6 1.22 -2.92 -5.80
CA ALA A 6 0.37 -2.42 -4.73
C ALA A 6 -1.10 -2.81 -4.90
N ILE A 7 -1.79 -2.78 -3.78
CA ILE A 7 -3.25 -2.74 -3.71
C ILE A 7 -3.64 -1.26 -3.70
N GLN A 8 -4.45 -0.84 -4.66
CA GLN A 8 -5.06 0.47 -4.66
C GLN A 8 -6.28 0.46 -3.73
N LEU A 9 -6.47 1.54 -2.99
CA LEU A 9 -7.49 1.60 -1.95
C LEU A 9 -8.80 2.14 -2.51
N THR A 10 -9.91 1.69 -1.93
CA THR A 10 -11.23 2.25 -2.21
C THR A 10 -11.34 3.66 -1.66
N ASP A 11 -12.28 4.45 -2.18
CA ASP A 11 -12.54 5.80 -1.67
C ASP A 11 -12.91 5.79 -0.19
N GLU A 12 -13.68 4.79 0.26
CA GLU A 12 -14.06 4.63 1.67
C GLU A 12 -12.83 4.40 2.56
N MET A 13 -11.89 3.56 2.12
CA MET A 13 -10.66 3.32 2.87
C MET A 13 -9.80 4.60 2.91
N LYS A 14 -9.70 5.32 1.80
CA LYS A 14 -8.99 6.60 1.76
C LYS A 14 -9.62 7.64 2.67
N ASP A 15 -10.95 7.70 2.73
CA ASP A 15 -11.67 8.61 3.64
C ASP A 15 -11.32 8.32 5.11
N SER A 16 -11.24 7.05 5.47
CA SER A 16 -10.86 6.63 6.82
C SER A 16 -9.42 7.01 7.16
N ILE A 17 -8.51 6.92 6.18
CA ILE A 17 -7.12 7.36 6.34
C ILE A 17 -7.06 8.87 6.50
N ARG A 18 -7.81 9.63 5.69
CA ARG A 18 -7.88 11.08 5.82
C ARG A 18 -8.41 11.49 7.19
N ASP A 19 -9.37 10.78 7.73
CA ASP A 19 -9.87 11.03 9.07
C ASP A 19 -8.76 10.90 10.12
N VAL A 20 -7.93 9.87 10.03
CA VAL A 20 -6.77 9.70 10.91
C VAL A 20 -5.77 10.85 10.73
N GLN A 21 -5.50 11.25 9.50
CA GLN A 21 -4.63 12.41 9.22
C GLN A 21 -5.18 13.69 9.86
N ASP A 22 -6.48 13.92 9.75
CA ASP A 22 -7.14 15.10 10.33
C ASP A 22 -7.06 15.08 11.86
N GLN A 23 -7.18 13.92 12.50
CA GLN A 23 -7.00 13.79 13.93
C GLN A 23 -5.59 14.16 14.36
N PHE A 24 -4.57 13.75 13.61
CA PHE A 24 -3.18 14.14 13.90
C PHE A 24 -2.94 15.63 13.68
N ARG A 25 -3.46 16.20 12.61
CA ARG A 25 -3.37 17.66 12.36
C ARG A 25 -4.01 18.45 13.49
N ALA A 26 -5.18 18.02 13.95
CA ALA A 26 -5.90 18.68 15.05
C ALA A 26 -5.11 18.64 16.36
N GLN A 27 -4.23 17.67 16.54
CA GLN A 27 -3.36 17.55 17.72
C GLN A 27 -2.00 18.22 17.53
N GLY A 28 -1.78 18.89 16.41
CA GLY A 28 -0.57 19.66 16.14
C GLY A 28 0.57 18.88 15.50
N VAL A 29 0.31 17.69 14.97
CA VAL A 29 1.34 16.92 14.24
C VAL A 29 1.55 17.51 12.86
N LYS A 30 2.79 17.85 12.55
CA LYS A 30 3.22 18.37 11.24
C LYS A 30 4.05 17.30 10.52
N GLY A 31 4.17 17.45 9.22
CA GLY A 31 4.96 16.56 8.37
C GLY A 31 4.39 16.48 6.97
N ASN A 32 4.86 15.50 6.21
CA ASN A 32 4.42 15.27 4.84
C ASN A 32 3.28 14.24 4.84
N TYR A 33 2.06 14.75 4.84
CA TYR A 33 0.86 13.90 4.79
C TYR A 33 0.67 13.33 3.39
N THR A 34 0.42 12.02 3.31
CA THR A 34 0.17 11.36 2.04
C THR A 34 -1.12 11.88 1.40
N SER A 35 -1.04 12.33 0.14
CA SER A 35 -2.22 12.76 -0.62
C SER A 35 -3.09 11.54 -0.96
N SER A 36 -4.39 11.78 -1.16
CA SER A 36 -5.35 10.71 -1.46
C SER A 36 -4.96 9.90 -2.69
N GLU A 37 -4.45 10.55 -3.73
CA GLU A 37 -4.02 9.88 -4.97
C GLU A 37 -2.86 8.90 -4.72
N ASN A 38 -2.08 9.12 -3.68
CA ASN A 38 -0.89 8.32 -3.36
C ASN A 38 -1.14 7.27 -2.28
N MET A 39 -2.34 7.21 -1.73
CA MET A 39 -2.69 6.21 -0.72
C MET A 39 -2.80 4.82 -1.34
N HIS A 40 -2.00 3.88 -0.84
CA HIS A 40 -1.96 2.51 -1.34
C HIS A 40 -1.35 1.59 -0.28
N MET A 41 -1.40 0.29 -0.54
CA MET A 41 -0.66 -0.71 0.23
C MET A 41 0.33 -1.42 -0.68
N THR A 42 1.62 -1.28 -0.42
CA THR A 42 2.67 -1.93 -1.20
C THR A 42 2.79 -3.41 -0.83
N LEU A 43 2.77 -4.27 -1.84
CA LEU A 43 2.99 -5.71 -1.71
C LEU A 43 4.45 -6.09 -1.97
N ALA A 44 5.08 -5.43 -2.94
CA ALA A 44 6.47 -5.67 -3.29
C ALA A 44 7.07 -4.40 -3.91
N PHE A 45 8.27 -4.06 -3.50
CA PHE A 45 9.01 -2.93 -4.02
C PHE A 45 10.10 -3.43 -4.97
N ILE A 46 9.99 -3.12 -6.25
CA ILE A 46 10.94 -3.58 -7.27
C ILE A 46 12.13 -2.62 -7.36
N GLY A 47 11.86 -1.31 -7.34
CA GLY A 47 12.89 -0.29 -7.55
C GLY A 47 13.13 -0.03 -9.04
N GLU A 48 14.35 0.35 -9.38
CA GLU A 48 14.70 0.64 -10.77
C GLU A 48 14.67 -0.62 -11.63
N TYR A 49 13.78 -0.64 -12.60
CA TYR A 49 13.60 -1.76 -13.53
C TYR A 49 12.96 -1.26 -14.82
N ASN A 50 13.51 -1.61 -15.97
CA ASN A 50 13.15 -1.00 -17.25
C ASN A 50 12.23 -1.86 -18.12
N ASP A 51 11.70 -2.95 -17.60
CA ASP A 51 10.82 -3.85 -18.36
C ASP A 51 9.50 -4.10 -17.62
N PRO A 52 8.57 -3.14 -17.64
CA PRO A 52 7.29 -3.31 -16.96
C PRO A 52 6.44 -4.43 -17.56
N ASP A 53 6.57 -4.72 -18.84
CA ASP A 53 5.81 -5.81 -19.50
C ASP A 53 6.22 -7.17 -18.93
N LYS A 54 7.49 -7.36 -18.64
CA LYS A 54 7.98 -8.58 -17.98
C LYS A 54 7.39 -8.74 -16.57
N VAL A 55 7.25 -7.64 -15.84
CA VAL A 55 6.61 -7.66 -14.52
C VAL A 55 5.14 -8.04 -14.63
N LEU A 56 4.40 -7.43 -15.55
CA LEU A 56 2.98 -7.75 -15.78
C LEU A 56 2.79 -9.21 -16.20
N GLU A 57 3.66 -9.70 -17.06
CA GLU A 57 3.64 -11.10 -17.49
C GLU A 57 3.86 -12.04 -16.30
N ALA A 58 4.80 -11.73 -15.41
CA ALA A 58 5.02 -12.50 -14.18
C ALA A 58 3.79 -12.48 -13.28
N LEU A 59 3.14 -11.32 -13.12
CA LEU A 59 1.95 -11.17 -12.28
C LEU A 59 0.74 -11.97 -12.79
N GLU A 60 0.68 -12.29 -14.06
CA GLU A 60 -0.38 -13.16 -14.62
C GLU A 60 -0.39 -14.56 -13.98
N ASN A 61 0.72 -14.97 -13.38
CA ASN A 61 0.84 -16.27 -12.67
C ASN A 61 0.36 -16.19 -11.21
N VAL A 62 -0.05 -15.02 -10.72
CA VAL A 62 -0.66 -14.87 -9.40
C VAL A 62 -2.12 -15.24 -9.48
N GLY A 63 -2.56 -16.18 -8.65
CA GLY A 63 -3.97 -16.58 -8.56
C GLY A 63 -4.48 -16.37 -7.15
N PHE A 64 -5.58 -15.64 -7.01
CA PHE A 64 -6.22 -15.43 -5.72
C PHE A 64 -7.71 -15.18 -5.87
N GLU A 65 -8.45 -15.50 -4.80
CA GLU A 65 -9.88 -15.17 -4.69
C GLU A 65 -10.04 -13.80 -4.04
N PRO A 66 -11.13 -13.07 -4.31
CA PRO A 66 -11.40 -11.82 -3.62
C PRO A 66 -11.46 -12.04 -2.11
N PHE A 67 -10.89 -11.10 -1.36
CA PHE A 67 -10.95 -11.13 0.10
C PHE A 67 -11.10 -9.72 0.67
N THR A 68 -11.47 -9.65 1.93
CA THR A 68 -11.67 -8.36 2.62
C THR A 68 -10.54 -8.09 3.57
N ILE A 69 -10.02 -6.85 3.57
CA ILE A 69 -9.12 -6.34 4.59
C ILE A 69 -9.84 -5.30 5.44
N THR A 70 -9.47 -5.21 6.72
CA THR A 70 -10.11 -4.31 7.68
C THR A 70 -9.04 -3.45 8.35
N MET A 71 -9.16 -2.14 8.26
CA MET A 71 -8.28 -1.21 8.97
C MET A 71 -8.53 -1.32 10.47
N ASN A 72 -7.47 -1.47 11.29
CA ASN A 72 -7.66 -1.67 12.72
C ASN A 72 -6.63 -1.02 13.63
N CYS A 73 -5.57 -0.42 13.10
CA CYS A 73 -4.51 0.13 13.95
C CYS A 73 -3.73 1.24 13.28
N VAL A 74 -2.97 1.96 14.11
CA VAL A 74 -1.97 2.95 13.69
C VAL A 74 -0.63 2.52 14.27
N GLY A 75 0.44 2.72 13.53
CA GLY A 75 1.78 2.43 13.98
C GLY A 75 2.81 3.33 13.32
N ASN A 76 4.08 3.06 13.58
CA ASN A 76 5.16 3.84 13.00
C ASN A 76 6.40 2.97 12.75
N PHE A 77 7.16 3.37 11.74
CA PHE A 77 8.52 2.90 11.46
C PHE A 77 9.40 4.15 11.46
N SER A 78 10.08 4.44 12.57
CA SER A 78 10.95 5.62 12.64
C SER A 78 10.21 6.91 12.22
N ASP A 79 10.51 7.48 11.04
CA ASP A 79 9.88 8.72 10.53
C ASP A 79 8.77 8.48 9.52
N LEU A 80 8.12 7.32 9.58
CA LEU A 80 6.95 7.00 8.76
C LEU A 80 5.83 6.49 9.67
N TRP A 81 4.68 7.19 9.65
CA TRP A 81 3.48 6.77 10.36
C TRP A 81 2.48 6.15 9.37
N TRP A 82 1.79 5.11 9.83
CA TRP A 82 0.95 4.30 8.96
C TRP A 82 -0.31 3.81 9.68
N THR A 83 -1.33 3.47 8.89
CA THR A 83 -2.45 2.66 9.36
C THR A 83 -2.21 1.21 8.95
N GLY A 84 -2.60 0.29 9.80
CA GLY A 84 -2.51 -1.15 9.56
C GLY A 84 -3.88 -1.80 9.49
N ILE A 85 -3.87 -3.07 9.17
CA ILE A 85 -5.07 -3.88 9.03
C ILE A 85 -5.07 -5.03 10.02
N ALA A 86 -6.25 -5.59 10.27
CA ALA A 86 -6.39 -6.83 11.02
C ALA A 86 -5.62 -7.95 10.33
N GLU A 87 -5.07 -8.88 11.11
CA GLU A 87 -4.32 -10.02 10.57
C GLU A 87 -5.12 -10.70 9.44
N SER A 88 -4.47 -10.90 8.31
CA SER A 88 -5.07 -11.46 7.11
C SER A 88 -4.16 -12.50 6.49
N ARG A 89 -4.57 -13.75 6.56
CA ARG A 89 -3.85 -14.86 5.91
C ARG A 89 -3.88 -14.69 4.40
N GLU A 90 -5.02 -14.29 3.85
CA GLU A 90 -5.21 -14.08 2.41
C GLU A 90 -4.25 -13.01 1.88
N LEU A 91 -4.08 -11.93 2.61
CA LEU A 91 -3.14 -10.87 2.21
C LEU A 91 -1.70 -11.34 2.28
N SER A 92 -1.33 -12.05 3.35
CA SER A 92 0.02 -12.61 3.48
C SER A 92 0.32 -13.60 2.36
N ASN A 93 -0.65 -14.43 1.99
CA ASN A 93 -0.53 -15.38 0.89
C ASN A 93 -0.39 -14.65 -0.46
N LEU A 94 -1.16 -13.59 -0.68
CA LEU A 94 -1.07 -12.79 -1.89
C LEU A 94 0.32 -12.15 -2.04
N ALA A 95 0.81 -11.51 -0.98
CA ALA A 95 2.16 -10.93 -0.98
C ALA A 95 3.23 -12.00 -1.24
N GLY A 96 3.08 -13.17 -0.66
CA GLY A 96 3.97 -14.31 -0.88
C GLY A 96 3.97 -14.77 -2.34
N GLN A 97 2.79 -14.89 -2.96
CA GLN A 97 2.67 -15.26 -4.38
C GLN A 97 3.32 -14.22 -5.29
N VAL A 98 3.07 -12.93 -5.03
CA VAL A 98 3.67 -11.83 -5.80
C VAL A 98 5.19 -11.94 -5.78
N ARG A 99 5.77 -12.08 -4.60
CA ARG A 99 7.23 -12.20 -4.43
C ARG A 99 7.76 -13.46 -5.10
N HIS A 100 7.03 -14.57 -5.01
CA HIS A 100 7.42 -15.82 -5.65
C HIS A 100 7.49 -15.70 -7.17
N VAL A 101 6.45 -15.14 -7.82
CA VAL A 101 6.44 -14.99 -9.29
C VAL A 101 7.51 -14.01 -9.77
N LEU A 102 7.81 -12.96 -9.00
CA LEU A 102 8.92 -12.05 -9.32
C LEU A 102 10.25 -12.78 -9.25
N ALA A 103 10.48 -13.56 -8.21
CA ALA A 103 11.71 -14.33 -8.03
C ALA A 103 11.88 -15.35 -9.17
N GLU A 104 10.84 -16.09 -9.53
CA GLU A 104 10.86 -17.06 -10.63
C GLU A 104 11.17 -16.41 -11.98
N ALA A 105 10.71 -15.18 -12.19
CA ALA A 105 10.98 -14.41 -13.41
C ALA A 105 12.35 -13.73 -13.39
N GLY A 106 13.11 -13.80 -12.30
CA GLY A 106 14.39 -13.12 -12.16
C GLY A 106 14.27 -11.62 -11.98
N ILE A 107 13.12 -11.13 -11.52
CA ILE A 107 12.88 -9.71 -11.28
C ILE A 107 13.28 -9.39 -9.84
N PRO A 108 14.21 -8.45 -9.62
CA PRO A 108 14.64 -8.09 -8.27
C PRO A 108 13.54 -7.33 -7.52
N PHE A 109 13.48 -7.53 -6.22
CA PHE A 109 12.60 -6.79 -5.33
C PHE A 109 13.21 -6.70 -3.93
N ASP A 110 12.73 -5.74 -3.12
CA ASP A 110 13.15 -5.61 -1.73
C ASP A 110 12.68 -6.83 -0.94
N ARG A 111 13.63 -7.54 -0.32
CA ARG A 111 13.37 -8.80 0.38
C ARG A 111 13.06 -8.63 1.87
N LYS A 112 12.89 -7.42 2.34
CA LYS A 112 12.44 -7.17 3.70
C LYS A 112 11.11 -7.87 3.96
N ARG A 113 10.93 -8.29 5.22
CA ARG A 113 9.68 -8.92 5.65
C ARG A 113 8.48 -8.06 5.25
N PHE A 114 7.47 -8.69 4.67
CA PHE A 114 6.21 -8.02 4.36
C PHE A 114 5.50 -7.62 5.65
N MET A 115 5.23 -6.33 5.79
CA MET A 115 4.45 -5.75 6.90
C MET A 115 3.35 -4.89 6.28
N PRO A 116 2.08 -5.37 6.32
CA PRO A 116 0.99 -4.62 5.69
C PRO A 116 0.78 -3.26 6.35
N HIS A 117 0.86 -2.21 5.56
CA HIS A 117 0.62 -0.86 6.07
C HIS A 117 0.21 0.09 4.94
N MET A 118 -0.49 1.15 5.32
CA MET A 118 -0.85 2.25 4.43
C MET A 118 -0.25 3.53 5.01
N THR A 119 0.70 4.13 4.32
CA THR A 119 1.42 5.31 4.83
C THR A 119 0.48 6.50 4.92
N ILE A 120 0.48 7.17 6.07
CA ILE A 120 -0.33 8.38 6.31
C ILE A 120 0.51 9.64 6.40
N LEU A 121 1.76 9.52 6.88
CA LEU A 121 2.58 10.68 7.19
C LEU A 121 4.07 10.30 7.17
N ARG A 122 4.89 11.10 6.50
CA ARG A 122 6.34 11.00 6.52
C ARG A 122 6.95 12.20 7.24
N LYS A 123 8.08 11.98 7.90
CA LYS A 123 8.83 13.01 8.63
C LYS A 123 7.92 13.76 9.62
N PRO A 124 7.25 13.03 10.53
CA PRO A 124 6.35 13.66 11.49
C PRO A 124 7.13 14.55 12.47
N VAL A 125 6.55 15.68 12.81
CA VAL A 125 7.07 16.58 13.84
C VAL A 125 5.94 16.86 14.83
N TYR A 126 6.17 16.51 16.08
CA TYR A 126 5.23 16.77 17.16
C TYR A 126 6.02 17.36 18.36
N THR A 127 5.69 18.59 18.70
CA THR A 127 6.34 19.32 19.80
C THR A 127 5.47 19.40 21.05
N GLY A 128 4.28 18.80 21.04
CA GLY A 128 3.37 18.76 22.15
C GLY A 128 3.87 17.84 23.27
N THR A 129 3.30 18.04 24.48
CA THR A 129 3.63 17.26 25.67
C THR A 129 2.58 16.18 25.98
N LYS A 130 1.42 16.26 25.36
CA LYS A 130 0.33 15.27 25.56
C LYS A 130 0.52 14.07 24.65
N ASP A 131 0.13 12.90 25.13
CA ASP A 131 0.08 11.70 24.31
C ASP A 131 -0.93 11.88 23.17
N LEU A 132 -0.54 11.47 21.97
CA LEU A 132 -1.42 11.52 20.81
C LEU A 132 -2.51 10.45 20.94
N LYS A 133 -3.74 10.83 20.62
CA LYS A 133 -4.90 9.94 20.65
C LYS A 133 -5.47 9.80 19.25
N THR A 134 -5.87 8.59 18.91
CA THR A 134 -6.42 8.29 17.59
C THR A 134 -7.60 7.35 17.73
N ASN A 135 -8.71 7.72 17.10
CA ASN A 135 -9.88 6.84 16.94
C ASN A 135 -9.86 6.32 15.51
N ILE A 136 -9.84 5.01 15.37
CA ILE A 136 -9.75 4.34 14.07
C ILE A 136 -11.08 3.70 13.72
N SER A 137 -11.59 4.02 12.52
CA SER A 137 -12.72 3.31 11.95
C SER A 137 -12.29 1.93 11.50
N THR A 138 -13.10 0.92 11.78
CA THR A 138 -12.86 -0.45 11.30
C THR A 138 -13.38 -0.62 9.87
N THR A 139 -12.90 0.24 8.98
CA THR A 139 -13.31 0.25 7.59
C THR A 139 -12.82 -0.98 6.86
N LYS A 140 -13.70 -1.57 6.08
CA LYS A 140 -13.41 -2.77 5.29
C LYS A 140 -13.34 -2.42 3.82
N MET A 141 -12.49 -3.12 3.08
CA MET A 141 -12.51 -3.07 1.63
C MET A 141 -12.25 -4.45 1.04
N LYS A 142 -12.85 -4.69 -0.12
CA LYS A 142 -12.62 -5.89 -0.91
C LYS A 142 -11.33 -5.71 -1.72
N VAL A 143 -10.48 -6.72 -1.72
CA VAL A 143 -9.30 -6.81 -2.59
C VAL A 143 -9.62 -7.77 -3.71
N ASP A 144 -9.65 -7.29 -4.94
CA ASP A 144 -9.98 -8.09 -6.13
C ASP A 144 -9.00 -7.88 -7.29
N HIS A 145 -7.99 -7.05 -7.11
CA HIS A 145 -6.93 -6.85 -8.10
C HIS A 145 -5.67 -6.28 -7.43
N ILE A 146 -4.55 -6.45 -8.11
CA ILE A 146 -3.27 -5.84 -7.74
C ILE A 146 -2.74 -5.08 -8.94
N SER A 147 -1.97 -4.03 -8.69
CA SER A 147 -1.51 -3.12 -9.74
C SER A 147 0.00 -3.01 -9.77
N LEU A 148 0.55 -2.94 -10.98
CA LEU A 148 1.92 -2.49 -11.19
C LEU A 148 1.93 -0.97 -11.27
N MET A 149 2.70 -0.34 -10.41
CA MET A 149 2.76 1.10 -10.27
C MET A 149 4.13 1.65 -10.66
N LEU A 150 4.12 2.79 -11.33
CA LEU A 150 5.30 3.58 -11.64
C LEU A 150 5.36 4.78 -10.71
N SER A 151 6.51 4.96 -10.08
CA SER A 151 6.77 6.13 -9.23
C SER A 151 7.64 7.12 -9.99
N THR A 152 7.15 8.34 -10.15
CA THR A 152 7.91 9.46 -10.75
C THR A 152 7.88 10.65 -9.81
N ARG A 153 8.91 11.49 -9.90
CA ARG A 153 8.94 12.71 -9.11
C ARG A 153 8.27 13.84 -9.90
N GLY A 154 7.20 14.39 -9.35
CA GLY A 154 6.49 15.53 -9.90
C GLY A 154 6.90 16.83 -9.22
N LYS A 155 6.32 17.92 -9.68
CA LYS A 155 6.57 19.28 -9.16
C LYS A 155 6.15 19.43 -7.69
N ASN A 156 5.07 18.75 -7.28
CA ASN A 156 4.48 18.83 -5.95
C ASN A 156 4.57 17.53 -5.16
N GLY A 157 5.58 16.70 -5.44
CA GLY A 157 5.79 15.41 -4.77
C GLY A 157 5.75 14.24 -5.73
N MET A 158 5.63 13.03 -5.18
CA MET A 158 5.63 11.81 -5.98
C MET A 158 4.32 11.64 -6.73
N ILE A 159 4.42 11.13 -7.96
CA ILE A 159 3.28 10.76 -8.79
C ILE A 159 3.34 9.26 -9.00
N TYR A 160 2.23 8.57 -8.69
CA TYR A 160 2.10 7.14 -8.90
C TYR A 160 1.13 6.88 -10.06
N THR A 161 1.61 6.16 -11.06
CA THR A 161 0.85 5.85 -12.28
C THR A 161 0.68 4.35 -12.39
N GLU A 162 -0.55 3.89 -12.57
CA GLU A 162 -0.84 2.49 -12.85
C GLU A 162 -0.41 2.14 -14.28
N LEU A 163 0.44 1.13 -14.41
CA LEU A 163 0.88 0.62 -15.71
C LEU A 163 0.07 -0.59 -16.17
N GLY A 164 -0.57 -1.28 -15.25
CA GLY A 164 -1.40 -2.44 -15.51
C GLY A 164 -1.85 -3.08 -14.22
N SER A 165 -2.78 -4.02 -14.32
CA SER A 165 -3.30 -4.75 -13.17
C SER A 165 -3.63 -6.19 -13.54
N VAL A 166 -3.68 -7.05 -12.52
CA VAL A 166 -4.19 -8.41 -12.63
C VAL A 166 -5.30 -8.59 -11.60
N GLY A 167 -6.39 -9.19 -12.04
CA GLY A 167 -7.57 -9.44 -11.20
C GLY A 167 -7.52 -10.79 -10.53
N THR A 168 -8.62 -11.10 -9.85
CA THR A 168 -8.84 -12.40 -9.23
C THR A 168 -9.07 -13.48 -10.27
N ASN A 169 -8.97 -14.75 -9.83
CA ASN A 169 -9.33 -15.86 -10.68
C ASN A 169 -10.81 -15.70 -11.11
N GLU A 170 -11.05 -15.68 -12.41
CA GLU A 170 -12.42 -15.73 -12.93
C GLU A 170 -12.92 -17.17 -12.83
N GLU A 171 -14.09 -17.36 -12.21
CA GLU A 171 -14.79 -18.61 -12.35
C GLU A 171 -15.22 -18.73 -13.81
N ILE A 172 -14.69 -19.74 -14.49
CA ILE A 172 -15.18 -20.10 -15.81
C ILE A 172 -16.51 -20.82 -15.59
N VAL A 173 -17.59 -20.11 -15.81
CA VAL A 173 -18.93 -20.68 -15.77
C VAL A 173 -19.27 -21.32 -17.10
#